data_1e884abd6228bbfe0c49bc5aaf7bcb0c
#
_entry.id   1e884abd6228bbfe0c49bc5aaf7bcb0c
#
_cell.length_a   1.000
_cell.length_b   1.000
_cell.length_c   1.000
_cell.angle_alpha   90.00
_cell.angle_beta   90.00
_cell.angle_gamma   90.00
#
_symmetry.space_group_name_H-M   'P 1'
#
loop_
_entity.id
_entity.type
_entity.pdbx_description
1 polymer ?
#
loop_
_entity_poly.entity_id
_entity_poly.type
_entity_poly.pdbx_seq_one_letter_code
_entity_poly.pdbx_strand_id
1 'polypeptide(L)'
;SEDDLPRDVSPAWWRAGIRAFMVSFRTHRAVTLAAMASRPTNPDLGELWSTFMSKWVGRVAEMIEAERARGAAPRTIDAAHLSASLNLMNERVMVASLSEERPGMPEEDSLDALVHVWVTSIYGQLP
;
A
#
# COMPACT_ATOMS: atom_id res chain seq x y z
N SER A 1 -3.03 16.82 -7.22
CA SER A 1 -4.35 17.20 -7.75
C SER A 1 -4.89 16.11 -8.65
N GLU A 2 -6.16 16.21 -8.99
CA GLU A 2 -6.83 15.25 -9.88
C GLU A 2 -6.16 15.19 -11.26
N ASP A 3 -5.63 16.32 -11.75
CA ASP A 3 -4.94 16.41 -13.03
C ASP A 3 -3.62 15.62 -13.07
N ASP A 4 -3.03 15.35 -11.90
CA ASP A 4 -1.78 14.60 -11.78
C ASP A 4 -2.00 13.09 -11.65
N LEU A 5 -3.26 12.64 -11.60
CA LEU A 5 -3.56 11.23 -11.45
C LEU A 5 -3.45 10.49 -12.78
N PRO A 6 -2.96 9.24 -12.78
CA PRO A 6 -2.90 8.44 -13.99
C PRO A 6 -4.30 8.17 -14.54
N ARG A 7 -4.42 8.10 -15.87
CA ARG A 7 -5.70 7.87 -16.55
C ARG A 7 -5.91 6.41 -16.96
N ASP A 8 -4.82 5.67 -17.08
CA ASP A 8 -4.84 4.27 -17.51
C ASP A 8 -4.59 3.33 -16.32
N VAL A 9 -5.39 3.49 -15.27
CA VAL A 9 -5.28 2.66 -14.08
C VAL A 9 -5.89 1.29 -14.36
N SER A 10 -5.10 0.26 -14.15
CA SER A 10 -5.49 -1.13 -14.38
C SER A 10 -4.95 -1.99 -13.23
N PRO A 11 -5.37 -3.26 -13.13
CA PRO A 11 -4.76 -4.17 -12.16
C PRO A 11 -3.24 -4.26 -12.28
N ALA A 12 -2.72 -4.24 -13.51
CA ALA A 12 -1.28 -4.24 -13.75
C ALA A 12 -0.60 -2.97 -13.23
N TRP A 13 -1.29 -1.84 -13.32
CA TRP A 13 -0.79 -0.56 -12.79
C TRP A 13 -0.67 -0.61 -11.26
N TRP A 14 -1.71 -1.13 -10.58
CA TRP A 14 -1.68 -1.31 -9.13
C TRP A 14 -0.56 -2.26 -8.72
N ARG A 15 -0.41 -3.37 -9.45
CA ARG A 15 0.64 -4.36 -9.20
C ARG A 15 2.03 -3.71 -9.32
N ALA A 16 2.26 -2.93 -10.35
CA ALA A 16 3.54 -2.24 -10.55
C ALA A 16 3.87 -1.29 -9.39
N GLY A 17 2.87 -0.55 -8.89
CA GLY A 17 3.04 0.34 -7.75
C GLY A 17 3.37 -0.39 -6.46
N ILE A 18 2.67 -1.47 -6.18
CA ILE A 18 2.92 -2.29 -4.98
C ILE A 18 4.29 -2.95 -5.09
N ARG A 19 4.66 -3.47 -6.26
CA ARG A 19 5.98 -4.07 -6.49
C ARG A 19 7.09 -3.05 -6.25
N ALA A 20 6.95 -1.83 -6.77
CA ALA A 20 7.94 -0.78 -6.59
C ALA A 20 8.17 -0.46 -5.11
N PHE A 21 7.10 -0.42 -4.33
CA PHE A 21 7.15 -0.22 -2.89
C PHE A 21 7.90 -1.36 -2.20
N MET A 22 7.60 -2.61 -2.55
CA MET A 22 8.28 -3.80 -2.02
C MET A 22 9.76 -3.82 -2.38
N VAL A 23 10.11 -3.49 -3.62
CA VAL A 23 11.51 -3.43 -4.08
C VAL A 23 12.28 -2.37 -3.29
N SER A 24 11.67 -1.22 -3.03
CA SER A 24 12.29 -0.17 -2.22
C SER A 24 12.57 -0.67 -0.80
N PHE A 25 11.62 -1.35 -0.18
CA PHE A 25 11.80 -1.92 1.17
C PHE A 25 12.91 -2.97 1.18
N ARG A 26 12.93 -3.86 0.19
CA ARG A 26 13.97 -4.90 0.08
C ARG A 26 15.34 -4.30 -0.13
N THR A 27 15.48 -3.31 -1.01
CA THR A 27 16.74 -2.65 -1.31
C THR A 27 17.34 -1.99 -0.06
N HIS A 28 16.48 -1.45 0.81
CA HIS A 28 16.87 -0.80 2.05
C HIS A 28 16.47 -1.62 3.28
N ARG A 29 16.56 -2.94 3.17
CA ARG A 29 16.06 -3.87 4.20
C ARG A 29 16.56 -3.55 5.60
N ALA A 30 17.87 -3.39 5.77
CA ALA A 30 18.45 -3.13 7.09
C ALA A 30 17.93 -1.83 7.70
N VAL A 31 17.85 -0.76 6.89
CA VAL A 31 17.34 0.55 7.33
C VAL A 31 15.85 0.45 7.65
N THR A 32 15.08 -0.22 6.80
CA THR A 32 13.64 -0.40 6.99
C THR A 32 13.35 -1.14 8.29
N LEU A 33 14.02 -2.26 8.54
CA LEU A 33 13.79 -3.05 9.76
C LEU A 33 14.25 -2.32 11.01
N ALA A 34 15.38 -1.60 10.93
CA ALA A 34 15.85 -0.78 12.06
C ALA A 34 14.85 0.34 12.38
N ALA A 35 14.32 1.00 11.35
CA ALA A 35 13.32 2.04 11.52
C ALA A 35 12.03 1.49 12.16
N MET A 36 11.57 0.34 11.71
CA MET A 36 10.37 -0.30 12.27
C MET A 36 10.56 -0.67 13.75
N ALA A 37 11.73 -1.20 14.09
CA ALA A 37 12.05 -1.58 15.47
C ALA A 37 12.17 -0.38 16.40
N SER A 38 12.67 0.76 15.90
CA SER A 38 12.95 1.95 16.72
C SER A 38 11.79 2.91 16.81
N ARG A 39 10.85 2.87 15.88
CA ARG A 39 9.75 3.84 15.80
C ARG A 39 8.91 3.95 17.09
N PRO A 40 8.61 2.86 17.83
CA PRO A 40 7.82 2.98 19.06
C PRO A 40 8.52 3.74 20.20
N THR A 41 9.86 3.80 20.18
CA THR A 41 10.67 4.43 21.23
C THR A 41 11.37 5.70 20.78
N ASN A 42 11.29 6.04 19.50
CA ASN A 42 11.90 7.23 18.93
C ASN A 42 10.80 8.13 18.32
N PRO A 43 10.39 9.20 19.03
CA PRO A 43 9.28 10.06 18.58
C PRO A 43 9.51 10.70 17.21
N ASP A 44 10.74 11.12 16.89
CA ASP A 44 11.06 11.75 15.61
C ASP A 44 10.92 10.76 14.47
N LEU A 45 11.38 9.53 14.66
CA LEU A 45 11.26 8.48 13.67
C LEU A 45 9.80 8.04 13.50
N GLY A 46 9.05 7.97 14.60
CA GLY A 46 7.62 7.70 14.55
C GLY A 46 6.86 8.75 13.75
N GLU A 47 7.18 10.02 13.96
CA GLU A 47 6.56 11.14 13.22
C GLU A 47 6.91 11.09 11.73
N LEU A 48 8.17 10.84 11.41
CA LEU A 48 8.63 10.71 10.02
C LEU A 48 7.88 9.59 9.30
N TRP A 49 7.73 8.44 9.94
CA TRP A 49 7.01 7.30 9.39
C TRP A 49 5.53 7.61 9.21
N SER A 50 4.90 8.25 10.20
CA SER A 50 3.49 8.66 10.12
C SER A 50 3.25 9.62 8.97
N THR A 51 4.15 10.59 8.78
CA THR A 51 4.07 11.55 7.66
C THR A 51 4.18 10.83 6.32
N PHE A 52 5.13 9.91 6.19
CA PHE A 52 5.32 9.09 4.99
C PHE A 52 4.07 8.28 4.67
N MET A 53 3.55 7.56 5.65
CA MET A 53 2.35 6.72 5.47
C MET A 53 1.13 7.56 5.15
N SER A 54 0.95 8.69 5.82
CA SER A 54 -0.20 9.58 5.59
C SER A 54 -0.20 10.14 4.16
N LYS A 55 0.97 10.44 3.63
CA LYS A 55 1.11 10.89 2.24
C LYS A 55 0.64 9.83 1.25
N TRP A 56 1.05 8.58 1.44
CA TRP A 56 0.64 7.47 0.57
C TRP A 56 -0.85 7.17 0.72
N VAL A 57 -1.36 7.17 1.94
CA VAL A 57 -2.78 6.96 2.20
C VAL A 57 -3.62 8.03 1.47
N GLY A 58 -3.21 9.30 1.55
CA GLY A 58 -3.88 10.39 0.85
C GLY A 58 -3.84 10.23 -0.66
N ARG A 59 -2.68 9.88 -1.21
CA ARG A 59 -2.52 9.70 -2.66
C ARG A 59 -3.39 8.56 -3.20
N VAL A 60 -3.38 7.43 -2.53
CA VAL A 60 -4.19 6.28 -2.94
C VAL A 60 -5.69 6.59 -2.78
N ALA A 61 -6.09 7.30 -1.73
CA ALA A 61 -7.47 7.72 -1.55
C ALA A 61 -7.96 8.57 -2.73
N GLU A 62 -7.15 9.52 -3.20
CA GLU A 62 -7.47 10.33 -4.36
C GLU A 62 -7.66 9.48 -5.62
N MET A 63 -6.81 8.47 -5.80
CA MET A 63 -6.89 7.55 -6.94
C MET A 63 -8.15 6.70 -6.88
N ILE A 64 -8.51 6.20 -5.71
CA ILE A 64 -9.76 5.45 -5.53
C ILE A 64 -10.97 6.33 -5.85
N GLU A 65 -10.98 7.57 -5.36
CA GLU A 65 -12.07 8.51 -5.65
C GLU A 65 -12.16 8.83 -7.15
N ALA A 66 -11.03 8.98 -7.83
CA ALA A 66 -11.01 9.21 -9.27
C ALA A 66 -11.60 8.01 -10.04
N GLU A 67 -11.26 6.78 -9.64
CA GLU A 67 -11.81 5.56 -10.23
C GLU A 67 -13.32 5.47 -10.01
N ARG A 68 -13.80 5.85 -8.83
CA ARG A 68 -15.23 5.91 -8.52
C ARG A 68 -15.95 6.98 -9.36
N ALA A 69 -15.34 8.15 -9.48
CA ALA A 69 -15.92 9.27 -10.24
C ALA A 69 -16.09 8.95 -11.73
N ARG A 70 -15.16 8.19 -12.31
CA ARG A 70 -15.25 7.79 -13.72
C ARG A 70 -16.06 6.51 -13.94
N GLY A 71 -16.65 5.95 -12.90
CA GLY A 71 -17.50 4.76 -12.99
C GLY A 71 -16.77 3.43 -13.05
N ALA A 72 -15.44 3.41 -12.87
CA ALA A 72 -14.64 2.18 -12.92
C ALA A 72 -14.68 1.38 -11.63
N ALA A 73 -14.94 2.03 -10.50
CA ALA A 73 -14.99 1.38 -9.20
C ALA A 73 -16.31 1.71 -8.47
N PRO A 74 -16.88 0.74 -7.75
CA PRO A 74 -18.12 0.98 -7.01
C PRO A 74 -17.86 1.86 -5.77
N ARG A 75 -18.88 2.61 -5.35
CA ARG A 75 -18.81 3.34 -4.10
C ARG A 75 -19.19 2.40 -2.96
N THR A 76 -18.19 2.08 -2.15
CA THR A 76 -18.34 1.21 -0.98
C THR A 76 -18.08 2.04 0.28
N ILE A 77 -17.04 1.71 1.02
CA ILE A 77 -16.67 2.48 2.21
C ILE A 77 -15.91 3.76 1.81
N ASP A 78 -15.73 4.65 2.74
CA ASP A 78 -14.95 5.87 2.56
C ASP A 78 -13.59 5.56 1.95
N ALA A 79 -13.19 6.30 0.91
CA ALA A 79 -11.96 6.04 0.19
C ALA A 79 -10.72 6.20 1.06
N ALA A 80 -10.71 7.16 1.98
CA ALA A 80 -9.59 7.35 2.89
C ALA A 80 -9.46 6.17 3.86
N HIS A 81 -10.57 5.64 4.34
CA HIS A 81 -10.55 4.46 5.21
C HIS A 81 -10.10 3.20 4.47
N LEU A 82 -10.56 3.01 3.24
CA LEU A 82 -10.11 1.89 2.41
C LEU A 82 -8.61 2.00 2.14
N SER A 83 -8.15 3.17 1.74
CA SER A 83 -6.73 3.43 1.48
C SER A 83 -5.87 3.17 2.71
N ALA A 84 -6.27 3.67 3.87
CA ALA A 84 -5.55 3.45 5.12
C ALA A 84 -5.43 1.96 5.44
N SER A 85 -6.53 1.21 5.32
CA SER A 85 -6.55 -0.22 5.57
C SER A 85 -5.61 -0.98 4.64
N LEU A 86 -5.65 -0.66 3.34
CA LEU A 86 -4.79 -1.32 2.35
C LEU A 86 -3.31 -1.00 2.58
N ASN A 87 -2.98 0.24 2.88
CA ASN A 87 -1.58 0.64 3.10
C ASN A 87 -1.01 0.06 4.39
N LEU A 88 -1.80 0.00 5.45
CA LEU A 88 -1.38 -0.65 6.70
C LEU A 88 -1.17 -2.14 6.52
N MET A 89 -2.03 -2.80 5.74
CA MET A 89 -1.85 -4.20 5.37
C MET A 89 -0.53 -4.41 4.62
N ASN A 90 -0.25 -3.55 3.64
CA ASN A 90 1.01 -3.63 2.89
C ASN A 90 2.22 -3.53 3.80
N GLU A 91 2.24 -2.53 4.67
CA GLU A 91 3.33 -2.35 5.63
C GLU A 91 3.57 -3.63 6.44
N ARG A 92 2.51 -4.16 7.02
CA ARG A 92 2.62 -5.34 7.89
C ARG A 92 3.05 -6.59 7.15
N VAL A 93 2.47 -6.84 5.98
CA VAL A 93 2.82 -8.01 5.15
C VAL A 93 4.27 -7.93 4.67
N MET A 94 4.71 -6.75 4.22
CA MET A 94 6.07 -6.56 3.75
C MET A 94 7.11 -6.73 4.85
N VAL A 95 6.85 -6.20 6.05
CA VAL A 95 7.75 -6.36 7.19
C VAL A 95 7.84 -7.84 7.58
N ALA A 96 6.72 -8.56 7.59
CA ALA A 96 6.73 -9.99 7.90
C ALA A 96 7.56 -10.79 6.88
N SER A 97 7.45 -10.44 5.59
CA SER A 97 8.22 -11.08 4.53
C SER A 97 9.72 -10.79 4.67
N LEU A 98 10.08 -9.53 4.87
CA LEU A 98 11.49 -9.12 5.01
C LEU A 98 12.15 -9.71 6.25
N SER A 99 11.40 -9.87 7.33
CA SER A 99 11.90 -10.39 8.61
C SER A 99 11.79 -11.90 8.72
N GLU A 100 11.25 -12.56 7.69
CA GLU A 100 11.01 -14.00 7.69
C GLU A 100 10.18 -14.45 8.89
N GLU A 101 9.17 -13.65 9.24
CA GLU A 101 8.26 -13.93 10.35
C GLU A 101 7.32 -15.10 10.03
N ARG A 102 6.77 -15.69 11.08
CA ARG A 102 5.70 -16.70 10.99
C ARG A 102 4.48 -16.20 11.76
N PRO A 103 3.30 -16.00 11.09
CA PRO A 103 3.07 -16.21 9.64
C PRO A 103 3.73 -15.14 8.79
N GLY A 104 4.10 -15.53 7.59
CA GLY A 104 4.67 -14.67 6.58
C GLY A 104 4.72 -15.40 5.25
N MET A 105 5.03 -14.69 4.20
CA MET A 105 5.07 -15.23 2.83
C MET A 105 6.35 -14.79 2.13
N PRO A 106 6.86 -15.58 1.17
CA PRO A 106 7.90 -15.11 0.26
C PRO A 106 7.45 -13.85 -0.48
N GLU A 107 8.39 -13.05 -0.96
CA GLU A 107 8.12 -11.75 -1.58
C GLU A 107 7.09 -11.83 -2.72
N GLU A 108 7.25 -12.77 -3.67
CA GLU A 108 6.32 -12.87 -4.80
C GLU A 108 4.93 -13.30 -4.38
N ASP A 109 4.81 -14.19 -3.40
CA ASP A 109 3.51 -14.59 -2.87
C ASP A 109 2.85 -13.45 -2.11
N SER A 110 3.64 -12.64 -1.39
CA SER A 110 3.17 -11.42 -0.73
C SER A 110 2.61 -10.45 -1.76
N LEU A 111 3.33 -10.23 -2.85
CA LEU A 111 2.88 -9.34 -3.93
C LEU A 111 1.56 -9.82 -4.53
N ASP A 112 1.46 -11.10 -4.87
CA ASP A 112 0.25 -11.67 -5.44
C ASP A 112 -0.95 -11.52 -4.49
N ALA A 113 -0.75 -11.80 -3.21
CA ALA A 113 -1.80 -11.67 -2.20
C ALA A 113 -2.24 -10.21 -2.03
N LEU A 114 -1.30 -9.28 -1.93
CA LEU A 114 -1.61 -7.86 -1.77
C LEU A 114 -2.36 -7.31 -2.99
N VAL A 115 -1.90 -7.62 -4.19
CA VAL A 115 -2.57 -7.17 -5.43
C VAL A 115 -4.00 -7.71 -5.48
N HIS A 116 -4.20 -8.97 -5.14
CA HIS A 116 -5.53 -9.57 -5.09
C HIS A 116 -6.46 -8.79 -4.15
N VAL A 117 -6.01 -8.53 -2.93
CA VAL A 117 -6.84 -7.82 -1.93
C VAL A 117 -7.10 -6.38 -2.37
N TRP A 118 -6.09 -5.67 -2.87
CA TRP A 118 -6.24 -4.30 -3.35
C TRP A 118 -7.26 -4.21 -4.48
N VAL A 119 -7.10 -5.01 -5.52
CA VAL A 119 -7.94 -4.93 -6.72
C VAL A 119 -9.37 -5.35 -6.40
N THR A 120 -9.56 -6.45 -5.67
CA THR A 120 -10.91 -6.88 -5.30
C THR A 120 -11.60 -5.89 -4.37
N SER A 121 -10.86 -5.27 -3.44
CA SER A 121 -11.42 -4.28 -2.51
C SER A 121 -11.81 -2.99 -3.23
N ILE A 122 -11.01 -2.53 -4.19
CA ILE A 122 -11.26 -1.27 -4.90
C ILE A 122 -12.37 -1.44 -5.93
N TYR A 123 -12.32 -2.51 -6.71
CA TYR A 123 -13.23 -2.70 -7.85
C TYR A 123 -14.42 -3.60 -7.55
N GLY A 124 -14.43 -4.28 -6.40
CA GLY A 124 -15.54 -5.12 -5.98
C GLY A 124 -15.64 -6.46 -6.71
N GLN A 125 -14.67 -6.77 -7.56
CA GLN A 125 -14.65 -8.03 -8.31
C GLN A 125 -13.23 -8.30 -8.80
N LEU A 126 -12.98 -9.56 -9.16
CA LEU A 126 -11.72 -9.92 -9.82
C LEU A 126 -11.67 -9.27 -11.21
N PRO A 127 -10.55 -8.70 -11.56
CA PRO A 127 -10.36 -8.10 -12.88
C PRO A 127 -10.33 -9.14 -13.99
#